data_788159fe2d1185117f0e6f026db77c5f
#
_entry.id   788159fe2d1185117f0e6f026db77c5f
#
_cell.length_a   1.000
_cell.length_b   1.000
_cell.length_c   1.000
_cell.angle_alpha   90.00
_cell.angle_beta   90.00
_cell.angle_gamma   90.00
#
_symmetry.space_group_name_H-M   'P 1'
#
loop_
_entity.id
_entity.type
_entity.pdbx_description
1 polymer ?
#
loop_
_entity_poly.entity_id
_entity_poly.type
_entity_poly.pdbx_seq_one_letter_code
_entity_poly.pdbx_strand_id
1 'polypeptide(L)'
;NNTARMMLSLAVARLMSEHGNTLFINFETFYGFKGILKDEENENLSDALYAFRQNHNQFHKNIVNAISHYERLDYIPDASCAEDIDDIKPEEIGTFIQAIGRELGYSNIVIDIGDGIRMPWNMMDCCDEIYICETGNYIENMRFKNFEKYLLEQGLDNIAATFKKIQVNEDENINNDDIWGRL
;
A
#
# COMPACT_ATOMS: atom_id res chain seq x y z
N ASN A 1 6.84 2.32 -13.41
CA ASN A 1 7.77 1.26 -13.01
C ASN A 1 7.42 0.78 -11.61
N ASN A 2 6.87 -0.45 -11.51
CA ASN A 2 6.38 -1.02 -10.26
C ASN A 2 7.50 -1.17 -9.22
N THR A 3 8.73 -1.48 -9.62
CA THR A 3 9.86 -1.65 -8.72
C THR A 3 10.22 -0.35 -7.99
N ALA A 4 10.30 0.77 -8.70
CA ALA A 4 10.65 2.06 -8.10
C ALA A 4 9.59 2.54 -7.09
N ARG A 5 8.29 2.34 -7.41
CA ARG A 5 7.19 2.63 -6.49
C ARG A 5 7.28 1.76 -5.24
N MET A 6 7.49 0.46 -5.42
CA MET A 6 7.66 -0.50 -4.34
C MET A 6 8.78 -0.11 -3.39
N MET A 7 9.93 0.23 -3.93
CA MET A 7 11.09 0.64 -3.14
C MET A 7 10.80 1.92 -2.36
N LEU A 8 10.11 2.87 -2.98
CA LEU A 8 9.72 4.11 -2.30
C LEU A 8 8.75 3.83 -1.17
N SER A 9 7.70 3.03 -1.40
CA SER A 9 6.69 2.72 -0.38
C SER A 9 7.31 2.01 0.82
N LEU A 10 8.22 1.07 0.57
CA LEU A 10 8.93 0.35 1.63
C LEU A 10 9.91 1.26 2.39
N ALA A 11 10.64 2.14 1.68
CA ALA A 11 11.54 3.11 2.30
C ALA A 11 10.76 4.09 3.22
N VAL A 12 9.61 4.57 2.77
CA VAL A 12 8.72 5.42 3.57
C VAL A 12 8.22 4.67 4.80
N ALA A 13 7.77 3.42 4.64
CA ALA A 13 7.28 2.60 5.74
C ALA A 13 8.37 2.36 6.80
N ARG A 14 9.59 2.04 6.37
CA ARG A 14 10.73 1.85 7.25
C ARG A 14 11.11 3.14 7.99
N LEU A 15 11.19 4.26 7.28
CA LEU A 15 11.50 5.55 7.91
C LEU A 15 10.45 5.92 8.96
N MET A 16 9.17 5.71 8.67
CA MET A 16 8.09 5.96 9.63
C MET A 16 8.17 5.02 10.83
N SER A 17 8.59 3.76 10.64
CA SER A 17 8.73 2.79 11.73
C SER A 17 9.83 3.15 12.76
N GLU A 18 10.75 4.02 12.42
CA GLU A 18 11.72 4.58 13.37
C GLU A 18 11.09 5.57 14.36
N HIS A 19 9.96 6.17 13.99
CA HIS A 19 9.30 7.23 14.73
C HIS A 19 7.97 6.84 15.39
N GLY A 20 7.42 5.67 15.01
CA GLY A 20 6.15 5.19 15.59
C GLY A 20 5.74 3.83 15.04
N ASN A 21 4.75 3.22 15.69
CA ASN A 21 4.18 1.96 15.23
C ASN A 21 3.67 2.11 13.81
N THR A 22 4.23 1.39 12.88
CA THR A 22 3.93 1.51 11.45
C THR A 22 3.53 0.17 10.88
N LEU A 23 2.40 0.16 10.17
CA LEU A 23 1.93 -0.97 9.38
C LEU A 23 2.10 -0.68 7.91
N PHE A 24 2.68 -1.62 7.18
CA PHE A 24 2.75 -1.59 5.72
C PHE A 24 1.75 -2.57 5.11
N ILE A 25 0.98 -2.10 4.13
CA ILE A 25 0.01 -2.91 3.39
C ILE A 25 0.23 -2.70 1.90
N ASN A 26 0.33 -3.79 1.17
CA ASN A 26 0.48 -3.78 -0.27
C ASN A 26 -0.78 -4.31 -0.97
N PHE A 27 -1.30 -3.53 -1.91
CA PHE A 27 -2.44 -3.90 -2.75
C PHE A 27 -2.03 -4.14 -4.20
N GLU A 28 -0.89 -4.75 -4.42
CA GLU A 28 -0.43 -5.18 -5.75
C GLU A 28 -0.85 -6.64 -6.01
N THR A 29 -1.33 -6.91 -7.22
CA THR A 29 -1.86 -8.23 -7.59
C THR A 29 -0.78 -9.31 -7.69
N PHE A 30 0.43 -8.97 -8.16
CA PHE A 30 1.56 -9.89 -8.30
C PHE A 30 2.81 -9.24 -7.73
N TYR A 31 2.98 -9.40 -6.46
CA TYR A 31 4.03 -8.72 -5.76
C TYR A 31 5.17 -9.66 -5.32
N GLY A 32 6.35 -9.10 -5.10
CA GLY A 32 7.56 -9.85 -4.81
C GLY A 32 8.02 -9.82 -3.36
N PHE A 33 7.20 -9.45 -2.38
CA PHE A 33 7.60 -9.37 -0.98
C PHE A 33 8.02 -10.71 -0.39
N LYS A 34 7.39 -11.78 -0.82
CA LYS A 34 7.74 -13.14 -0.41
C LYS A 34 9.21 -13.50 -0.63
N GLY A 35 9.88 -12.81 -1.58
CA GLY A 35 11.32 -12.94 -1.82
C GLY A 35 12.19 -11.98 -1.02
N ILE A 36 11.60 -10.92 -0.45
CA ILE A 36 12.31 -9.84 0.23
C ILE A 36 12.17 -9.96 1.74
N LEU A 37 10.97 -10.18 2.23
CA LEU A 37 10.66 -10.42 3.63
C LEU A 37 10.59 -11.93 3.84
N LYS A 38 11.25 -12.43 4.88
CA LYS A 38 11.19 -13.85 5.23
C LYS A 38 9.82 -14.14 5.83
N ASP A 39 8.86 -14.46 4.98
CA ASP A 39 7.54 -14.86 5.42
C ASP A 39 7.61 -16.24 6.08
N GLU A 40 7.22 -16.30 7.34
CA GLU A 40 6.70 -17.52 7.93
C GLU A 40 5.29 -17.78 7.33
N GLU A 41 4.79 -19.02 7.44
CA GLU A 41 3.45 -19.41 6.95
C GLU A 41 2.34 -18.75 7.81
N ASN A 42 2.19 -17.44 7.72
CA ASN A 42 1.17 -16.67 8.42
C ASN A 42 -0.04 -16.43 7.51
N GLU A 43 -1.16 -16.03 8.12
CA GLU A 43 -2.29 -15.45 7.41
C GLU A 43 -1.81 -14.21 6.63
N ASN A 44 -2.52 -13.83 5.58
CA ASN A 44 -2.13 -12.81 4.61
C ASN A 44 -3.26 -11.82 4.33
N LEU A 45 -3.08 -10.94 3.35
CA LEU A 45 -4.08 -9.92 3.02
C LEU A 45 -5.43 -10.53 2.57
N SER A 46 -5.43 -11.69 1.88
CA SER A 46 -6.67 -12.39 1.52
C SER A 46 -7.45 -12.80 2.78
N ASP A 47 -6.75 -13.35 3.78
CA ASP A 47 -7.36 -13.77 5.05
C ASP A 47 -7.87 -12.55 5.84
N ALA A 48 -7.11 -11.46 5.86
CA ALA A 48 -7.50 -10.21 6.51
C ALA A 48 -8.76 -9.60 5.88
N LEU A 49 -8.85 -9.58 4.56
CA LEU A 49 -10.02 -9.09 3.81
C LEU A 49 -11.24 -10.00 4.03
N TYR A 50 -11.03 -11.32 4.02
CA TYR A 50 -12.08 -12.27 4.32
C TYR A 50 -12.63 -12.08 5.74
N ALA A 51 -11.74 -11.96 6.73
CA ALA A 51 -12.13 -11.73 8.12
C ALA A 51 -12.92 -10.43 8.30
N PHE A 52 -12.53 -9.36 7.58
CA PHE A 52 -13.24 -8.08 7.59
C PHE A 52 -14.67 -8.21 7.07
N ARG A 53 -14.87 -8.98 5.98
CA ARG A 53 -16.20 -9.20 5.37
C ARG A 53 -17.12 -10.08 6.21
N GLN A 54 -16.57 -11.07 6.90
CA GLN A 54 -17.38 -12.08 7.59
C GLN A 54 -17.90 -11.61 8.95
N ASN A 55 -17.09 -10.95 9.75
CA ASN A 55 -17.50 -10.64 11.12
C ASN A 55 -16.71 -9.48 11.75
N HIS A 56 -17.29 -8.32 11.76
CA HIS A 56 -16.70 -7.15 12.40
C HIS A 56 -16.36 -7.33 13.89
N ASN A 57 -17.10 -8.17 14.62
CA ASN A 57 -16.87 -8.39 16.04
C ASN A 57 -15.61 -9.23 16.35
N GLN A 58 -15.10 -9.99 15.38
CA GLN A 58 -13.88 -10.78 15.51
C GLN A 58 -12.73 -10.24 14.66
N PHE A 59 -12.96 -9.12 13.97
CA PHE A 59 -11.98 -8.54 13.06
C PHE A 59 -10.64 -8.29 13.74
N HIS A 60 -10.64 -7.67 14.93
CA HIS A 60 -9.42 -7.42 15.69
C HIS A 60 -8.58 -8.70 15.89
N LYS A 61 -9.21 -9.78 16.33
CA LYS A 61 -8.50 -11.04 16.57
C LYS A 61 -7.92 -11.64 15.29
N ASN A 62 -8.68 -11.60 14.21
CA ASN A 62 -8.28 -12.22 12.95
C ASN A 62 -7.23 -11.39 12.22
N ILE A 63 -7.34 -10.05 12.24
CA ILE A 63 -6.35 -9.19 11.59
C ILE A 63 -4.98 -9.29 12.24
N VAL A 64 -4.90 -9.50 13.56
CA VAL A 64 -3.63 -9.67 14.27
C VAL A 64 -2.86 -10.90 13.76
N ASN A 65 -3.56 -11.98 13.38
CA ASN A 65 -2.91 -13.17 12.84
C ASN A 65 -2.32 -12.95 11.45
N ALA A 66 -2.83 -11.99 10.70
CA ALA A 66 -2.32 -11.63 9.38
C ALA A 66 -1.14 -10.62 9.45
N ILE A 67 -0.76 -10.16 10.65
CA ILE A 67 0.37 -9.24 10.80
C ILE A 67 1.64 -10.03 10.99
N SER A 68 2.59 -9.76 10.12
CA SER A 68 3.97 -10.21 10.20
C SER A 68 4.90 -9.08 10.63
N HIS A 69 6.06 -9.42 11.17
CA HIS A 69 7.00 -8.47 11.73
C HIS A 69 8.36 -8.60 11.04
N TYR A 70 8.92 -7.47 10.65
CA TYR A 70 10.30 -7.40 10.18
C TYR A 70 11.00 -6.21 10.84
N GLU A 71 11.96 -6.49 11.73
CA GLU A 71 12.62 -5.48 12.58
C GLU A 71 11.60 -4.62 13.35
N ARG A 72 11.43 -3.35 12.97
CA ARG A 72 10.48 -2.40 13.57
C ARG A 72 9.23 -2.18 12.73
N LEU A 73 9.17 -2.79 11.56
CA LEU A 73 8.07 -2.64 10.62
C LEU A 73 7.11 -3.82 10.73
N ASP A 74 5.86 -3.53 10.95
CA ASP A 74 4.78 -4.49 10.82
C ASP A 74 4.24 -4.45 9.40
N TYR A 75 3.87 -5.59 8.85
CA TYR A 75 3.30 -5.67 7.52
C TYR A 75 2.27 -6.79 7.41
N ILE A 76 1.37 -6.65 6.46
CA ILE A 76 0.47 -7.74 6.08
C ILE A 76 1.07 -8.40 4.83
N PRO A 77 1.37 -9.72 4.85
CA PRO A 77 1.84 -10.45 3.68
C PRO A 77 0.90 -10.29 2.49
N ASP A 78 1.45 -10.39 1.28
CA ASP A 78 0.70 -10.24 0.03
C ASP A 78 -0.50 -11.18 -0.05
N ALA A 79 -1.55 -10.74 -0.74
CA ALA A 79 -2.70 -11.59 -1.01
C ALA A 79 -2.28 -12.90 -1.72
N SER A 80 -2.86 -14.00 -1.31
CA SER A 80 -2.57 -15.32 -1.90
C SER A 80 -3.18 -15.49 -3.29
N CYS A 81 -4.18 -14.67 -3.64
CA CYS A 81 -4.95 -14.74 -4.85
C CYS A 81 -5.18 -13.34 -5.42
N ALA A 82 -4.91 -13.18 -6.71
CA ALA A 82 -5.11 -11.90 -7.42
C ALA A 82 -6.58 -11.45 -7.40
N GLU A 83 -7.49 -12.41 -7.49
CA GLU A 83 -8.92 -12.18 -7.50
C GLU A 83 -9.41 -11.54 -6.19
N ASP A 84 -8.75 -11.83 -5.06
CA ASP A 84 -9.11 -11.22 -3.77
C ASP A 84 -8.89 -9.70 -3.76
N ILE A 85 -7.89 -9.23 -4.49
CA ILE A 85 -7.63 -7.79 -4.71
C ILE A 85 -8.64 -7.21 -5.70
N ASP A 86 -8.88 -7.90 -6.81
CA ASP A 86 -9.81 -7.45 -7.86
C ASP A 86 -11.26 -7.36 -7.37
N ASP A 87 -11.65 -8.23 -6.45
CA ASP A 87 -12.99 -8.32 -5.87
C ASP A 87 -13.24 -7.31 -4.73
N ILE A 88 -12.23 -6.53 -4.34
CA ILE A 88 -12.41 -5.46 -3.33
C ILE A 88 -13.33 -4.39 -3.90
N LYS A 89 -14.45 -4.20 -3.23
CA LYS A 89 -15.32 -3.09 -3.58
C LYS A 89 -14.71 -1.78 -3.15
N PRO A 90 -14.78 -0.74 -4.02
CA PRO A 90 -14.20 0.56 -3.70
C PRO A 90 -14.62 1.14 -2.34
N GLU A 91 -15.89 0.95 -1.96
CA GLU A 91 -16.42 1.39 -0.67
C GLU A 91 -15.94 0.60 0.54
N GLU A 92 -15.46 -0.64 0.33
CA GLU A 92 -14.96 -1.50 1.41
C GLU A 92 -13.55 -1.10 1.84
N ILE A 93 -12.72 -0.65 0.89
CA ILE A 93 -11.30 -0.44 1.13
C ILE A 93 -11.01 0.64 2.19
N GLY A 94 -11.68 1.79 2.08
CA GLY A 94 -11.54 2.86 3.06
C GLY A 94 -11.98 2.43 4.45
N THR A 95 -13.10 1.68 4.52
CA THR A 95 -13.62 1.16 5.78
C THR A 95 -12.68 0.13 6.40
N PHE A 96 -12.04 -0.72 5.58
CA PHE A 96 -11.03 -1.68 5.99
C PHE A 96 -9.81 -0.99 6.60
N ILE A 97 -9.24 0.00 5.92
CA ILE A 97 -8.08 0.77 6.40
C ILE A 97 -8.40 1.50 7.71
N GLN A 98 -9.56 2.16 7.79
CA GLN A 98 -10.00 2.83 9.02
C GLN A 98 -10.22 1.85 10.17
N ALA A 99 -10.75 0.65 9.89
CA ALA A 99 -10.91 -0.38 10.90
C ALA A 99 -9.55 -0.86 11.45
N ILE A 100 -8.56 -1.07 10.60
CA ILE A 100 -7.20 -1.41 11.00
C ILE A 100 -6.62 -0.32 11.92
N GLY A 101 -6.65 0.93 11.50
CA GLY A 101 -6.11 2.05 12.28
C GLY A 101 -6.77 2.16 13.65
N ARG A 102 -8.10 2.01 13.72
CA ARG A 102 -8.85 2.11 14.97
C ARG A 102 -8.61 0.92 15.91
N GLU A 103 -8.61 -0.31 15.37
CA GLU A 103 -8.56 -1.54 16.18
C GLU A 103 -7.14 -1.85 16.67
N LEU A 104 -6.12 -1.54 15.88
CA LEU A 104 -4.73 -1.91 16.17
C LEU A 104 -3.88 -0.75 16.69
N GLY A 105 -4.37 0.48 16.60
CA GLY A 105 -3.70 1.66 17.17
C GLY A 105 -2.36 2.00 16.51
N TYR A 106 -2.19 1.73 15.21
CA TYR A 106 -1.01 2.16 14.48
C TYR A 106 -0.96 3.68 14.36
N SER A 107 0.22 4.23 14.57
CA SER A 107 0.49 5.66 14.36
C SER A 107 0.57 5.99 12.88
N ASN A 108 1.07 5.05 12.09
CA ASN A 108 1.23 5.19 10.66
C ASN A 108 0.73 3.93 9.94
N ILE A 109 0.02 4.11 8.83
CA ILE A 109 -0.31 3.05 7.89
C ILE A 109 0.20 3.49 6.53
N VAL A 110 1.15 2.75 5.98
CA VAL A 110 1.69 2.99 4.64
C VAL A 110 1.09 1.99 3.68
N ILE A 111 0.54 2.49 2.59
CA ILE A 111 -0.20 1.68 1.62
C ILE A 111 0.49 1.82 0.27
N ASP A 112 0.89 0.69 -0.32
CA ASP A 112 1.30 0.63 -1.72
C ASP A 112 0.09 0.29 -2.58
N ILE A 113 -0.31 1.23 -3.44
CA ILE A 113 -1.46 1.07 -4.32
C ILE A 113 -0.97 0.63 -5.70
N GLY A 114 -1.22 -0.64 -6.02
CA GLY A 114 -0.89 -1.22 -7.31
C GLY A 114 -1.88 -0.88 -8.42
N ASP A 115 -1.53 -1.30 -9.64
CA ASP A 115 -2.37 -1.09 -10.84
C ASP A 115 -3.65 -1.94 -10.83
N GLY A 116 -3.74 -2.96 -9.95
CA GLY A 116 -4.90 -3.85 -9.82
C GLY A 116 -6.12 -3.21 -9.15
N ILE A 117 -5.94 -2.14 -8.37
CA ILE A 117 -7.04 -1.50 -7.67
C ILE A 117 -7.90 -0.67 -8.62
N ARG A 118 -9.17 -1.07 -8.76
CA ARG A 118 -10.17 -0.27 -9.44
C ARG A 118 -10.59 0.90 -8.56
N MET A 119 -10.69 2.10 -9.16
CA MET A 119 -11.10 3.31 -8.45
C MET A 119 -10.22 3.60 -7.21
N PRO A 120 -8.89 3.77 -7.38
CA PRO A 120 -7.96 3.94 -6.25
C PRO A 120 -8.24 5.19 -5.40
N TRP A 121 -9.00 6.15 -5.92
CA TRP A 121 -9.37 7.39 -5.20
C TRP A 121 -10.17 7.15 -3.93
N ASN A 122 -10.92 6.03 -3.82
CA ASN A 122 -11.62 5.71 -2.58
C ASN A 122 -10.65 5.32 -1.45
N MET A 123 -9.51 4.72 -1.80
CA MET A 123 -8.41 4.48 -0.87
C MET A 123 -7.64 5.77 -0.60
N MET A 124 -7.37 6.54 -1.65
CA MET A 124 -6.64 7.81 -1.56
C MET A 124 -7.35 8.85 -0.67
N ASP A 125 -8.68 8.86 -0.67
CA ASP A 125 -9.49 9.75 0.18
C ASP A 125 -9.32 9.47 1.69
N CYS A 126 -8.79 8.30 2.05
CA CYS A 126 -8.48 7.94 3.43
C CYS A 126 -7.03 8.28 3.83
N CYS A 127 -6.21 8.79 2.90
CA CYS A 127 -4.81 9.06 3.13
C CYS A 127 -4.57 10.54 3.47
N ASP A 128 -3.74 10.79 4.49
CA ASP A 128 -3.30 12.15 4.83
C ASP A 128 -2.30 12.69 3.81
N GLU A 129 -1.48 11.80 3.21
CA GLU A 129 -0.45 12.12 2.23
C GLU A 129 -0.41 11.07 1.13
N ILE A 130 -0.26 11.51 -0.11
CA ILE A 130 -0.15 10.62 -1.27
C ILE A 130 1.13 10.92 -2.03
N TYR A 131 2.00 9.93 -2.13
CA TYR A 131 3.28 10.04 -2.84
C TYR A 131 3.14 9.48 -4.25
N ILE A 132 3.49 10.29 -5.23
CA ILE A 132 3.46 9.94 -6.66
C ILE A 132 4.88 9.79 -7.17
N CYS A 133 5.24 8.60 -7.65
CA CYS A 133 6.53 8.37 -8.30
C CYS A 133 6.53 8.97 -9.71
N GLU A 134 7.43 9.91 -9.97
CA GLU A 134 7.71 10.43 -11.31
C GLU A 134 9.02 9.83 -11.83
N THR A 135 8.97 9.14 -12.95
CA THR A 135 10.14 8.44 -13.54
C THR A 135 10.85 9.28 -14.62
N GLY A 136 10.36 10.47 -14.92
CA GLY A 136 10.84 11.26 -16.06
C GLY A 136 10.31 10.78 -17.43
N ASN A 137 9.60 9.66 -17.48
CA ASN A 137 8.99 9.11 -18.69
C ASN A 137 7.82 10.00 -19.15
N TYR A 138 7.88 10.47 -20.39
CA TYR A 138 6.86 11.38 -20.94
C TYR A 138 5.45 10.75 -20.93
N ILE A 139 5.33 9.46 -21.28
CA ILE A 139 4.04 8.77 -21.35
C ILE A 139 3.43 8.61 -19.96
N GLU A 140 4.23 8.23 -18.96
CA GLU A 140 3.78 8.12 -17.57
C GLU A 140 3.34 9.47 -17.01
N ASN A 141 4.09 10.51 -17.27
CA ASN A 141 3.72 11.88 -16.89
C ASN A 141 2.41 12.33 -17.53
N MET A 142 2.17 11.95 -18.79
CA MET A 142 0.88 12.25 -19.47
C MET A 142 -0.28 11.44 -18.89
N ARG A 143 -0.06 10.17 -18.55
CA ARG A 143 -1.08 9.34 -17.86
C ARG A 143 -1.45 9.96 -16.51
N PHE A 144 -0.43 10.38 -15.76
CA PHE A 144 -0.66 11.03 -14.47
C PHE A 144 -1.43 12.36 -14.61
N LYS A 145 -1.08 13.22 -15.55
CA LYS A 145 -1.83 14.44 -15.84
C LYS A 145 -3.29 14.18 -16.23
N ASN A 146 -3.53 13.11 -17.00
CA ASN A 146 -4.90 12.72 -17.35
C ASN A 146 -5.66 12.20 -16.11
N PHE A 147 -4.98 11.52 -15.20
CA PHE A 147 -5.56 11.11 -13.93
C PHE A 147 -5.89 12.30 -13.03
N GLU A 148 -4.97 13.25 -12.85
CA GLU A 148 -5.24 14.51 -12.12
C GLU A 148 -6.45 15.24 -12.72
N LYS A 149 -6.49 15.38 -14.03
CA LYS A 149 -7.63 15.99 -14.72
C LYS A 149 -8.94 15.25 -14.46
N TYR A 150 -8.92 13.92 -14.52
CA TYR A 150 -10.08 13.09 -14.22
C TYR A 150 -10.60 13.35 -12.79
N LEU A 151 -9.70 13.38 -11.79
CA LEU A 151 -10.09 13.67 -10.40
C LEU A 151 -10.78 15.02 -10.28
N LEU A 152 -10.25 16.06 -10.91
CA LEU A 152 -10.84 17.39 -10.90
C LEU A 152 -12.24 17.40 -11.57
N GLU A 153 -12.39 16.70 -12.69
CA GLU A 153 -13.68 16.56 -13.39
C GLU A 153 -14.73 15.79 -12.56
N GLN A 154 -14.30 14.91 -11.65
CA GLN A 154 -15.16 14.18 -10.72
C GLN A 154 -15.42 14.93 -9.41
N GLY A 155 -14.86 16.14 -9.22
CA GLY A 155 -14.97 16.89 -7.96
C GLY A 155 -14.15 16.32 -6.80
N LEU A 156 -13.08 15.60 -7.12
CA LEU A 156 -12.14 14.97 -6.17
C LEU A 156 -10.83 15.78 -6.07
N ASP A 157 -10.94 17.08 -6.12
CA ASP A 157 -9.83 18.03 -6.06
C ASP A 157 -9.11 18.02 -4.70
N ASN A 158 -9.82 17.67 -3.63
CA ASN A 158 -9.21 17.42 -2.32
C ASN A 158 -8.11 16.33 -2.38
N ILE A 159 -8.34 15.24 -3.11
CA ILE A 159 -7.35 14.16 -3.27
C ILE A 159 -6.13 14.66 -4.06
N ALA A 160 -6.38 15.35 -5.18
CA ALA A 160 -5.28 15.89 -6.00
C ALA A 160 -4.40 16.89 -5.21
N ALA A 161 -4.98 17.62 -4.26
CA ALA A 161 -4.26 18.57 -3.42
C ALA A 161 -3.29 17.92 -2.42
N THR A 162 -3.45 16.63 -2.11
CA THR A 162 -2.56 15.88 -1.20
C THR A 162 -1.35 15.27 -1.90
N PHE A 163 -1.25 15.34 -3.23
CA PHE A 163 -0.19 14.72 -4.01
C PHE A 163 1.18 15.33 -3.75
N LYS A 164 2.13 14.49 -3.38
CA LYS A 164 3.56 14.81 -3.26
C LYS A 164 4.33 14.03 -4.33
N LYS A 165 4.90 14.75 -5.28
CA LYS A 165 5.64 14.14 -6.39
C LYS A 165 7.09 13.88 -5.99
N ILE A 166 7.54 12.65 -6.18
CA ILE A 166 8.90 12.23 -5.91
C ILE A 166 9.54 11.73 -7.21
N GLN A 167 10.65 12.35 -7.59
CA GLN A 167 11.43 11.92 -8.74
C GLN A 167 12.20 10.65 -8.40
N VAL A 168 12.00 9.60 -9.18
CA VAL A 168 12.69 8.31 -9.00
C VAL A 168 13.53 8.01 -10.24
N ASN A 169 14.81 7.67 -10.03
CA ASN A 169 15.70 7.26 -11.11
C ASN A 169 15.50 5.76 -11.40
N GLU A 170 15.30 5.43 -12.67
CA GLU A 170 15.05 4.05 -13.11
C GLU A 170 16.32 3.19 -13.28
N ASP A 171 17.51 3.80 -13.19
CA ASP A 171 18.77 3.21 -13.65
C ASP A 171 19.46 2.28 -12.64
N GLU A 172 18.86 1.97 -11.50
CA GLU A 172 19.48 1.09 -10.52
C GLU A 172 18.95 -0.36 -10.65
N ASN A 173 19.84 -1.27 -11.09
CA ASN A 173 19.67 -2.71 -10.90
C ASN A 173 19.72 -3.00 -9.40
N ILE A 174 18.56 -3.11 -8.78
CA ILE A 174 18.43 -3.35 -7.35
C ILE A 174 18.50 -4.85 -7.10
N ASN A 175 19.55 -5.31 -6.42
CA ASN A 175 19.67 -6.67 -5.88
C ASN A 175 19.05 -6.75 -4.48
N ASN A 176 18.64 -7.94 -4.05
CA ASN A 176 18.06 -8.17 -2.72
C ASN A 176 18.93 -7.60 -1.58
N ASP A 177 20.26 -7.75 -1.68
CA ASP A 177 21.21 -7.25 -0.68
C ASP A 177 21.28 -5.71 -0.66
N ASP A 178 20.96 -5.05 -1.79
CA ASP A 178 20.92 -3.59 -1.90
C ASP A 178 19.67 -2.97 -1.28
N ILE A 179 18.56 -3.72 -1.23
CA ILE A 179 17.29 -3.22 -0.69
C ILE A 179 17.43 -2.91 0.81
N TRP A 180 18.11 -3.80 1.54
CA TRP A 180 18.26 -3.69 2.99
C TRP A 180 19.53 -2.98 3.44
N GLY A 181 20.54 -2.89 2.58
CA GLY A 181 21.81 -2.22 2.89
C GLY A 181 21.81 -0.71 2.61
N ARG A 182 20.84 -0.21 1.82
CA ARG A 182 20.73 1.23 1.45
C ARG A 182 19.53 1.95 2.10
N LEU A 183 18.67 1.23 2.78
CA LEU A 183 17.57 1.75 3.59
C LEU A 183 17.96 1.79 5.06
#